data_5803e3a5085651ccb0d8e249a347e4b8
#
_entry.id   5803e3a5085651ccb0d8e249a347e4b8
#
_cell.length_a   1.000
_cell.length_b   1.000
_cell.length_c   1.000
_cell.angle_alpha   90.00
_cell.angle_beta   90.00
_cell.angle_gamma   90.00
#
_symmetry.space_group_name_H-M   'P 1'
#
loop_
_entity.id
_entity.type
_entity.pdbx_description
1 polymer ?
#
loop_
_entity_poly.entity_id
_entity_poly.type
_entity_poly.pdbx_seq_one_letter_code
_entity_poly.pdbx_strand_id
1 'polypeptide(L)'
;MWIPTRSKLGLAGVLIAGALLVAQSATARVGGESEYSKAQTYSGALRYLRVDLGYEIVERDADAAYLIFRYQLPGQTKALATGTVEIVDADGHVKLFVQIPSMPEYHERVLRDGLVRKLRDEYGVPPRKSPATPPAAPPEKKPEADAGTD
;
A
#
# COMPACT_ATOMS: atom_id res chain seq x y z
N MET A 1 -24.42 -22.14 -75.96
CA MET A 1 -25.61 -22.80 -75.35
C MET A 1 -25.09 -23.56 -74.14
N TRP A 2 -25.32 -23.11 -73.04
CA TRP A 2 -25.65 -23.67 -71.72
C TRP A 2 -24.95 -23.01 -70.57
N ILE A 3 -25.76 -22.28 -69.84
CA ILE A 3 -25.58 -21.85 -68.44
C ILE A 3 -26.09 -23.02 -67.58
N PRO A 4 -25.56 -23.39 -66.50
CA PRO A 4 -25.82 -22.78 -65.18
C PRO A 4 -24.61 -22.96 -64.21
N THR A 5 -24.53 -22.56 -63.01
CA THR A 5 -25.46 -22.38 -61.91
C THR A 5 -24.69 -21.65 -60.75
N ARG A 6 -25.31 -20.75 -60.20
CA ARG A 6 -24.82 -20.04 -58.95
C ARG A 6 -24.82 -20.98 -57.76
N SER A 7 -23.70 -21.07 -57.07
CA SER A 7 -23.67 -21.57 -55.70
C SER A 7 -23.22 -20.45 -54.79
N LYS A 8 -24.19 -19.93 -54.04
CA LYS A 8 -23.97 -19.05 -52.92
C LYS A 8 -23.49 -19.91 -51.74
N LEU A 9 -22.22 -19.84 -51.37
CA LEU A 9 -21.78 -20.32 -50.07
C LEU A 9 -21.58 -19.12 -49.17
N GLY A 10 -22.39 -19.09 -48.11
CA GLY A 10 -22.41 -18.07 -47.10
C GLY A 10 -21.12 -18.03 -46.31
N LEU A 11 -20.58 -16.84 -46.21
CA LEU A 11 -19.46 -16.51 -45.38
C LEU A 11 -19.98 -16.35 -43.94
N ALA A 12 -19.93 -17.41 -43.16
CA ALA A 12 -20.13 -17.30 -41.70
C ALA A 12 -18.84 -16.81 -41.09
N GLY A 13 -18.77 -15.48 -40.90
CA GLY A 13 -17.68 -14.86 -40.16
C GLY A 13 -17.82 -15.15 -38.67
N VAL A 14 -17.00 -16.04 -38.16
CA VAL A 14 -16.81 -16.22 -36.72
C VAL A 14 -15.83 -15.16 -36.24
N LEU A 15 -16.38 -14.09 -35.68
CA LEU A 15 -15.62 -13.10 -34.88
C LEU A 15 -15.27 -13.71 -33.53
N ILE A 16 -14.09 -14.31 -33.44
CA ILE A 16 -13.47 -14.66 -32.15
C ILE A 16 -12.90 -13.36 -31.58
N ALA A 17 -13.69 -12.70 -30.74
CA ALA A 17 -13.22 -11.62 -29.89
C ALA A 17 -12.32 -12.24 -28.81
N GLY A 18 -11.02 -12.29 -29.09
CA GLY A 18 -10.02 -12.67 -28.11
C GLY A 18 -9.94 -11.56 -27.03
N ALA A 19 -10.63 -11.75 -25.92
CA ALA A 19 -10.41 -10.96 -24.72
C ALA A 19 -9.01 -11.29 -24.20
N LEU A 20 -8.01 -10.44 -24.51
CA LEU A 20 -6.73 -10.45 -23.81
C LEU A 20 -7.02 -10.03 -22.35
N LEU A 21 -7.17 -11.00 -21.45
CA LEU A 21 -7.00 -10.77 -20.03
C LEU A 21 -5.52 -10.45 -19.82
N VAL A 22 -5.21 -9.18 -19.76
CA VAL A 22 -3.94 -8.71 -19.18
C VAL A 22 -4.02 -9.05 -17.71
N ALA A 23 -3.45 -10.18 -17.32
CA ALA A 23 -3.22 -10.50 -15.92
C ALA A 23 -2.24 -9.44 -15.39
N GLN A 24 -2.77 -8.40 -14.76
CA GLN A 24 -1.97 -7.47 -13.99
C GLN A 24 -1.40 -8.28 -12.83
N SER A 25 -0.11 -8.56 -12.88
CA SER A 25 0.63 -9.11 -11.77
C SER A 25 0.53 -8.08 -10.64
N ALA A 26 -0.41 -8.28 -9.74
CA ALA A 26 -0.46 -7.53 -8.50
C ALA A 26 0.82 -7.87 -7.76
N THR A 27 1.81 -7.01 -7.85
CA THR A 27 3.04 -7.12 -7.06
C THR A 27 2.60 -7.00 -5.60
N ALA A 28 2.68 -8.09 -4.88
CA ALA A 28 2.31 -8.11 -3.47
C ALA A 28 3.24 -7.14 -2.74
N ARG A 29 2.66 -6.10 -2.16
CA ARG A 29 3.39 -5.16 -1.31
C ARG A 29 3.40 -5.72 0.10
N VAL A 30 4.56 -5.81 0.72
CA VAL A 30 4.64 -6.16 2.13
C VAL A 30 4.20 -4.97 2.95
N GLY A 31 3.04 -5.09 3.55
CA GLY A 31 2.47 -4.08 4.44
C GLY A 31 2.80 -4.36 5.91
N GLY A 32 2.80 -3.30 6.70
CA GLY A 32 2.87 -3.34 8.16
C GLY A 32 2.14 -2.14 8.76
N GLU A 33 1.79 -2.21 10.02
CA GLU A 33 1.25 -1.09 10.77
C GLU A 33 2.36 -0.40 11.55
N SER A 34 2.36 0.93 11.55
CA SER A 34 3.25 1.74 12.38
C SER A 34 2.45 2.31 13.54
N GLU A 35 2.97 2.14 14.74
CA GLU A 35 2.39 2.71 15.97
C GLU A 35 2.78 4.19 16.17
N TYR A 36 3.57 4.75 15.26
CA TYR A 36 4.04 6.13 15.26
C TYR A 36 3.26 6.99 14.28
N SER A 37 3.36 8.32 14.42
CA SER A 37 2.71 9.22 13.46
C SER A 37 3.28 9.08 12.05
N LYS A 38 2.52 9.50 11.02
CA LYS A 38 2.96 9.52 9.63
C LYS A 38 4.32 10.23 9.49
N ALA A 39 4.48 11.40 10.13
CA ALA A 39 5.71 12.18 10.07
C ALA A 39 6.90 11.49 10.73
N GLN A 40 6.71 10.86 11.90
CA GLN A 40 7.76 10.08 12.56
C GLN A 40 8.15 8.87 11.73
N THR A 41 7.17 8.14 11.21
CA THR A 41 7.41 6.96 10.36
C THR A 41 8.18 7.34 9.11
N TYR A 42 7.82 8.44 8.45
CA TYR A 42 8.53 8.95 7.29
C TYR A 42 9.97 9.36 7.60
N SER A 43 10.16 10.13 8.67
CA SER A 43 11.51 10.58 9.06
C SER A 43 12.40 9.42 9.45
N GLY A 44 11.86 8.45 10.20
CA GLY A 44 12.58 7.23 10.57
C GLY A 44 12.92 6.38 9.34
N ALA A 45 12.00 6.26 8.38
CA ALA A 45 12.24 5.54 7.14
C ALA A 45 13.38 6.17 6.33
N LEU A 46 13.35 7.50 6.18
CA LEU A 46 14.39 8.23 5.46
C LEU A 46 15.77 8.05 6.10
N ARG A 47 15.85 8.13 7.42
CA ARG A 47 17.12 7.90 8.15
C ARG A 47 17.59 6.47 8.03
N TYR A 48 16.70 5.52 8.22
CA TYR A 48 17.03 4.09 8.13
C TYR A 48 17.59 3.74 6.76
N LEU A 49 16.91 4.14 5.69
CA LEU A 49 17.38 3.88 4.33
C LEU A 49 18.72 4.54 4.03
N ARG A 50 18.85 5.83 4.36
CA ARG A 50 20.00 6.62 3.97
C ARG A 50 21.22 6.43 4.88
N VAL A 51 21.01 6.36 6.19
CA VAL A 51 22.10 6.35 7.17
C VAL A 51 22.47 4.93 7.58
N ASP A 52 21.48 4.11 7.95
CA ASP A 52 21.76 2.78 8.48
C ASP A 52 22.02 1.77 7.37
N LEU A 53 21.28 1.83 6.25
CA LEU A 53 21.45 0.95 5.09
C LEU A 53 22.39 1.53 4.00
N GLY A 54 22.67 2.82 4.04
CA GLY A 54 23.51 3.50 3.05
C GLY A 54 22.90 3.54 1.65
N TYR A 55 21.57 3.43 1.53
CA TYR A 55 20.90 3.49 0.24
C TYR A 55 20.81 4.92 -0.29
N GLU A 56 20.95 5.06 -1.59
CA GLU A 56 20.76 6.33 -2.27
C GLU A 56 19.26 6.63 -2.38
N ILE A 57 18.83 7.78 -1.87
CA ILE A 57 17.46 8.24 -2.05
C ILE A 57 17.34 8.95 -3.40
N VAL A 58 16.58 8.36 -4.30
CA VAL A 58 16.35 8.87 -5.66
C VAL A 58 15.26 9.92 -5.66
N GLU A 59 14.18 9.67 -4.92
CA GLU A 59 13.04 10.56 -4.81
C GLU A 59 12.47 10.52 -3.42
N ARG A 60 11.97 11.66 -2.96
CA ARG A 60 11.31 11.79 -1.67
C ARG A 60 10.20 12.81 -1.76
N ASP A 61 9.04 12.45 -1.23
CA ASP A 61 7.92 13.35 -1.05
C ASP A 61 7.42 13.23 0.40
N ALA A 62 7.53 14.31 1.14
CA ALA A 62 7.13 14.32 2.55
C ALA A 62 5.62 14.45 2.73
N ASP A 63 4.92 15.09 1.79
CA ASP A 63 3.48 15.32 1.85
C ASP A 63 2.73 14.05 1.46
N ALA A 64 3.12 13.42 0.36
CA ALA A 64 2.63 12.11 -0.03
C ALA A 64 3.18 10.99 0.86
N ALA A 65 4.29 11.25 1.57
CA ALA A 65 5.00 10.32 2.45
C ALA A 65 5.46 9.05 1.74
N TYR A 66 6.13 9.22 0.61
CA TYR A 66 6.81 8.13 -0.06
C TYR A 66 8.29 8.42 -0.30
N LEU A 67 9.07 7.35 -0.45
CA LEU A 67 10.49 7.36 -0.71
C LEU A 67 10.80 6.36 -1.81
N ILE A 68 11.60 6.78 -2.80
CA ILE A 68 12.21 5.88 -3.77
C ILE A 68 13.70 5.81 -3.47
N PHE A 69 14.21 4.62 -3.31
CA PHE A 69 15.62 4.40 -3.01
C PHE A 69 16.24 3.43 -4.00
N ARG A 70 17.55 3.54 -4.17
CA ARG A 70 18.35 2.66 -5.02
C ARG A 70 19.14 1.70 -4.15
N TYR A 71 19.14 0.45 -4.53
CA TYR A 71 19.89 -0.59 -3.86
C TYR A 71 20.65 -1.45 -4.87
N GLN A 72 21.70 -2.12 -4.40
CA GLN A 72 22.50 -3.00 -5.23
C GLN A 72 21.92 -4.41 -5.21
N LEU A 73 21.80 -5.02 -6.39
CA LEU A 73 21.35 -6.40 -6.49
C LEU A 73 22.43 -7.38 -5.96
N PRO A 74 22.06 -8.35 -5.13
CA PRO A 74 22.98 -9.35 -4.65
C PRO A 74 23.66 -10.11 -5.79
N GLY A 75 24.97 -10.26 -5.70
CA GLY A 75 25.77 -10.97 -6.72
C GLY A 75 26.05 -10.18 -8.00
N GLN A 76 25.55 -8.93 -8.11
CA GLN A 76 25.76 -8.08 -9.27
C GLN A 76 26.36 -6.74 -8.86
N THR A 77 27.66 -6.60 -8.99
CA THR A 77 28.40 -5.41 -8.54
C THR A 77 28.04 -4.11 -9.24
N LYS A 78 27.38 -4.16 -10.38
CA LYS A 78 27.01 -2.98 -11.18
C LYS A 78 25.52 -2.80 -11.43
N ALA A 79 24.69 -3.79 -11.04
CA ALA A 79 23.25 -3.69 -11.26
C ALA A 79 22.57 -3.02 -10.07
N LEU A 80 21.99 -1.87 -10.34
CA LEU A 80 21.19 -1.11 -9.38
C LEU A 80 19.71 -1.29 -9.70
N ALA A 81 18.91 -1.48 -8.68
CA ALA A 81 17.46 -1.53 -8.76
C ALA A 81 16.84 -0.50 -7.82
N THR A 82 15.57 -0.20 -8.01
CA THR A 82 14.84 0.74 -7.17
C THR A 82 13.80 0.01 -6.33
N GLY A 83 13.73 0.42 -5.07
CA GLY A 83 12.66 0.03 -4.15
C GLY A 83 11.86 1.25 -3.70
N THR A 84 10.70 1.02 -3.13
CA THR A 84 9.84 2.08 -2.60
C THR A 84 9.43 1.80 -1.17
N VAL A 85 9.28 2.87 -0.41
CA VAL A 85 8.61 2.88 0.89
C VAL A 85 7.49 3.89 0.82
N GLU A 86 6.27 3.47 1.11
CA GLU A 86 5.08 4.30 1.12
C GLU A 86 4.42 4.25 2.51
N ILE A 87 4.03 5.39 3.03
CA ILE A 87 3.42 5.52 4.34
C ILE A 87 2.06 6.17 4.18
N VAL A 88 1.02 5.43 4.51
CA VAL A 88 -0.37 5.86 4.36
C VAL A 88 -0.99 6.01 5.74
N ASP A 89 -1.59 7.16 6.00
CA ASP A 89 -2.46 7.35 7.15
C ASP A 89 -3.90 7.10 6.71
N ALA A 90 -4.49 6.04 7.22
CA ALA A 90 -5.85 5.64 6.93
C ALA A 90 -6.60 5.40 8.23
N ASP A 91 -7.63 6.19 8.48
CA ASP A 91 -8.50 6.05 9.65
C ASP A 91 -7.76 6.10 11.00
N GLY A 92 -6.72 6.94 11.08
CA GLY A 92 -5.86 7.06 12.27
C GLY A 92 -4.90 5.88 12.48
N HIS A 93 -4.76 5.04 11.47
CA HIS A 93 -3.79 3.96 11.42
C HIS A 93 -2.72 4.27 10.38
N VAL A 94 -1.48 4.35 10.81
CA VAL A 94 -0.35 4.54 9.90
C VAL A 94 0.08 3.18 9.37
N LYS A 95 -0.06 3.01 8.06
CA LYS A 95 0.38 1.79 7.35
C LYS A 95 1.67 2.08 6.60
N LEU A 96 2.58 1.14 6.67
CA LEU A 96 3.87 1.17 6.02
C LEU A 96 3.90 0.07 4.95
N PHE A 97 4.20 0.44 3.72
CA PHE A 97 4.36 -0.49 2.62
C PHE A 97 5.78 -0.43 2.09
N VAL A 98 6.38 -1.59 1.93
CA VAL A 98 7.72 -1.74 1.34
C VAL A 98 7.60 -2.57 0.08
N GLN A 99 8.28 -2.15 -0.97
CA GLN A 99 8.33 -2.87 -2.23
C GLN A 99 9.76 -2.88 -2.78
N ILE A 100 10.27 -4.07 -3.04
CA ILE A 100 11.62 -4.30 -3.61
C ILE A 100 11.47 -5.29 -4.78
N PRO A 101 11.04 -4.84 -5.98
CA PRO A 101 10.54 -5.71 -7.05
C PRO A 101 11.53 -6.76 -7.55
N SER A 102 12.83 -6.50 -7.42
CA SER A 102 13.88 -7.40 -7.93
C SER A 102 14.43 -8.36 -6.86
N MET A 103 13.79 -8.42 -5.70
CA MET A 103 14.18 -9.30 -4.60
C MET A 103 13.00 -10.16 -4.13
N PRO A 104 13.28 -11.33 -3.52
CA PRO A 104 12.24 -12.09 -2.83
C PRO A 104 11.57 -11.29 -1.71
N GLU A 105 10.29 -11.52 -1.48
CA GLU A 105 9.45 -10.86 -0.46
C GLU A 105 10.09 -10.84 0.96
N TYR A 106 10.93 -11.82 1.25
CA TYR A 106 11.68 -11.86 2.51
C TYR A 106 12.48 -10.56 2.76
N HIS A 107 13.09 -9.98 1.73
CA HIS A 107 13.87 -8.74 1.87
C HIS A 107 12.98 -7.54 2.20
N GLU A 108 11.77 -7.50 1.68
CA GLU A 108 10.78 -6.47 2.02
C GLU A 108 10.38 -6.56 3.48
N ARG A 109 10.16 -7.78 3.99
CA ARG A 109 9.88 -8.01 5.42
C ARG A 109 11.04 -7.59 6.30
N VAL A 110 12.26 -7.99 5.96
CA VAL A 110 13.46 -7.61 6.73
C VAL A 110 13.63 -6.10 6.78
N LEU A 111 13.42 -5.39 5.65
CA LEU A 111 13.52 -3.95 5.60
C LEU A 111 12.42 -3.30 6.45
N ARG A 112 11.17 -3.76 6.33
CA ARG A 112 10.05 -3.29 7.15
C ARG A 112 10.33 -3.48 8.65
N ASP A 113 10.74 -4.67 9.05
CA ASP A 113 10.97 -4.99 10.46
C ASP A 113 12.16 -4.21 11.03
N GLY A 114 13.19 -3.99 10.22
CA GLY A 114 14.32 -3.13 10.56
C GLY A 114 13.88 -1.68 10.77
N LEU A 115 13.01 -1.18 9.91
CA LEU A 115 12.43 0.15 10.04
C LEU A 115 11.60 0.30 11.32
N VAL A 116 10.73 -0.68 11.62
CA VAL A 116 9.94 -0.66 12.86
C VAL A 116 10.85 -0.67 14.10
N ARG A 117 11.93 -1.45 14.07
CA ARG A 117 12.93 -1.43 15.15
C ARG A 117 13.60 -0.08 15.27
N LYS A 118 14.01 0.52 14.15
CA LYS A 118 14.59 1.87 14.12
C LYS A 118 13.68 2.91 14.72
N LEU A 119 12.40 2.87 14.40
CA LEU A 119 11.40 3.77 14.98
C LEU A 119 11.33 3.64 16.51
N ARG A 120 11.38 2.41 17.01
CA ARG A 120 11.36 2.15 18.44
C ARG A 120 12.62 2.64 19.13
N ASP A 121 13.77 2.46 18.52
CA ASP A 121 15.06 2.93 19.05
C ASP A 121 15.15 4.46 19.06
N GLU A 122 14.55 5.12 18.07
CA GLU A 122 14.62 6.58 17.92
C GLU A 122 13.55 7.33 18.70
N TYR A 123 12.33 6.81 18.74
CA TYR A 123 11.18 7.48 19.36
C TYR A 123 10.70 6.81 20.67
N GLY A 124 11.32 5.71 21.07
CA GLY A 124 10.94 4.96 22.26
C GLY A 124 9.68 4.12 22.08
N VAL A 125 9.10 3.72 23.20
CA VAL A 125 7.86 2.93 23.20
C VAL A 125 6.71 3.80 22.68
N PRO A 126 5.97 3.33 21.67
CA PRO A 126 4.88 4.11 21.10
C PRO A 126 3.82 4.43 22.16
N PRO A 127 3.20 5.62 22.08
CA PRO A 127 2.11 5.97 22.97
C PRO A 127 0.97 4.96 22.78
N ARG A 128 0.49 4.37 23.87
CA ARG A 128 -0.68 3.49 23.79
C ARG A 128 -1.83 4.27 23.18
N LYS A 129 -2.35 3.81 22.05
CA LYS A 129 -3.63 4.32 21.56
C LYS A 129 -4.66 4.10 22.67
N SER A 130 -5.19 5.17 23.25
CA SER A 130 -6.34 5.07 24.12
C SER A 130 -7.45 4.37 23.34
N PRO A 131 -8.16 3.38 23.92
CA PRO A 131 -9.31 2.81 23.28
C PRO A 131 -10.23 3.93 22.83
N ALA A 132 -10.65 3.92 21.58
CA ALA A 132 -11.60 4.90 21.07
C ALA A 132 -12.80 4.93 22.05
N THR A 133 -13.06 6.07 22.66
CA THR A 133 -14.24 6.26 23.51
C THR A 133 -15.44 5.86 22.66
N PRO A 134 -16.26 4.89 23.10
CA PRO A 134 -17.47 4.53 22.37
C PRO A 134 -18.29 5.81 22.09
N PRO A 135 -18.92 5.96 20.93
CA PRO A 135 -19.77 7.10 20.66
C PRO A 135 -20.76 7.25 21.81
N ALA A 136 -20.81 8.46 22.39
CA ALA A 136 -21.76 8.76 23.46
C ALA A 136 -23.14 8.33 23.01
N ALA A 137 -23.77 7.47 23.84
CA ALA A 137 -25.15 7.04 23.59
C ALA A 137 -26.04 8.27 23.37
N PRO A 138 -26.98 8.21 22.43
CA PRO A 138 -27.91 9.32 22.22
C PRO A 138 -28.62 9.67 23.55
N PRO A 139 -28.83 10.94 23.84
CA PRO A 139 -29.52 11.31 25.07
C PRO A 139 -30.89 10.65 25.12
N GLU A 140 -31.10 9.82 26.16
CA GLU A 140 -32.41 9.27 26.46
C GLU A 140 -33.43 10.38 26.54
N LYS A 141 -34.44 10.35 25.68
CA LYS A 141 -35.60 11.20 25.77
C LYS A 141 -36.29 10.96 27.11
N LYS A 142 -36.16 11.94 27.99
CA LYS A 142 -36.91 12.03 29.24
C LYS A 142 -38.39 11.85 28.94
N PRO A 143 -39.12 10.96 29.60
CA PRO A 143 -40.57 10.88 29.42
C PRO A 143 -41.20 12.19 29.82
N GLU A 144 -41.92 12.79 28.90
CA GLU A 144 -42.78 13.95 29.15
C GLU A 144 -43.91 13.49 30.08
N ALA A 145 -43.90 14.01 31.29
CA ALA A 145 -44.96 13.76 32.27
C ALA A 145 -46.25 14.37 31.75
N ASP A 146 -47.19 13.51 31.43
CA ASP A 146 -48.55 13.84 31.13
C ASP A 146 -49.17 14.51 32.37
N ALA A 147 -49.36 15.83 32.26
CA ALA A 147 -50.11 16.60 33.24
C ALA A 147 -51.62 16.44 32.95
N GLY A 148 -52.22 15.46 33.61
CA GLY A 148 -53.65 15.33 33.62
C GLY A 148 -54.33 16.59 34.17
N THR A 149 -55.26 17.06 33.40
CA THR A 149 -56.18 18.14 33.73
C THR A 149 -57.44 17.56 34.37
N ASP A 150 -57.71 18.06 35.50
CA ASP A 150 -59.04 17.99 36.15
C ASP A 150 -59.93 19.10 35.62
#